data_1efa0cd015f17b00b30302e0b77f94ac
#
_entry.id   1efa0cd015f17b00b30302e0b77f94ac
#
_cell.length_a   1.000
_cell.length_b   1.000
_cell.length_c   1.000
_cell.angle_alpha   90.00
_cell.angle_beta   90.00
_cell.angle_gamma   90.00
#
_symmetry.space_group_name_H-M   'P 1'
#
loop_
_entity.id
_entity.type
_entity.pdbx_description
1 polymer ?
#
loop_
_entity_poly.entity_id
_entity_poly.type
_entity_poly.pdbx_seq_one_letter_code
_entity_poly.pdbx_strand_id
1 'polypeptide(L)'
;ICGLGLGGMMLTNNSDGGRALIGNAPYITDGKINPAYEGKVVIVAGKLKTEKPAVDEELGISFDSPIIRRNVHVMVEKGSGSNIKRNWESTSASNIPQKYKRDPPPVITFYGVVKAGDFVLDKTLLEKFAAGVNVKELPQQASYKKTPLYHETESGIHYLTNREPNLIFSHLDGDYRISYTKSSLEENQEKTLVGVQKGNRLRGK
;
A
#
# COMPACT_ATOMS: atom_id res chain seq x y z
N ILE A 1 -7.13 -14.81 37.55
CA ILE A 1 -6.11 -13.88 37.00
C ILE A 1 -5.93 -14.30 35.55
N CYS A 2 -6.72 -13.73 34.65
CA CYS A 2 -6.61 -13.96 33.22
C CYS A 2 -5.56 -13.02 32.65
N GLY A 3 -4.48 -13.61 32.12
CA GLY A 3 -3.47 -12.88 31.37
C GLY A 3 -4.05 -12.38 30.06
N LEU A 4 -4.19 -11.07 29.93
CA LEU A 4 -4.47 -10.40 28.66
C LEU A 4 -3.22 -10.52 27.78
N GLY A 5 -3.31 -11.36 26.76
CA GLY A 5 -2.31 -11.44 25.70
C GLY A 5 -2.21 -10.11 24.99
N LEU A 6 -1.11 -9.40 25.19
CA LEU A 6 -0.73 -8.20 24.45
C LEU A 6 -0.34 -8.58 23.03
N GLY A 7 -1.34 -8.86 22.21
CA GLY A 7 -1.17 -9.09 20.78
C GLY A 7 -1.00 -7.76 20.05
N GLY A 8 0.19 -7.50 19.57
CA GLY A 8 0.41 -6.52 18.52
C GLY A 8 0.65 -5.08 18.95
N MET A 9 1.55 -4.86 19.89
CA MET A 9 2.10 -3.54 20.19
C MET A 9 3.13 -3.18 19.10
N MET A 10 2.74 -2.39 18.09
CA MET A 10 3.71 -1.75 17.21
C MET A 10 4.36 -0.57 17.94
N LEU A 11 5.26 -0.88 18.85
CA LEU A 11 6.24 0.08 19.38
C LEU A 11 7.47 0.04 18.46
N THR A 12 7.45 0.82 17.41
CA THR A 12 8.69 1.11 16.67
C THR A 12 9.24 2.43 17.17
N ASN A 13 10.13 2.37 18.09
CA ASN A 13 11.45 3.02 18.17
C ASN A 13 11.99 2.95 19.59
N ASN A 14 13.11 2.27 19.72
CA ASN A 14 13.96 2.24 20.91
C ASN A 14 14.66 3.59 21.11
N SER A 15 13.93 4.62 21.52
CA SER A 15 14.51 5.80 22.12
C SER A 15 13.82 6.04 23.46
N ASP A 16 14.60 6.24 24.52
CA ASP A 16 14.11 6.47 25.88
C ASP A 16 13.08 7.62 25.95
N GLY A 17 13.19 8.60 25.05
CA GLY A 17 12.23 9.70 24.91
C GLY A 17 10.82 9.25 24.42
N GLY A 18 10.72 8.16 23.66
CA GLY A 18 9.44 7.61 23.20
C GLY A 18 8.64 6.94 24.31
N ARG A 19 9.30 6.24 25.21
CA ARG A 19 8.66 5.59 26.38
C ARG A 19 8.12 6.61 27.38
N ALA A 20 8.83 7.70 27.64
CA ALA A 20 8.38 8.76 28.53
C ALA A 20 7.15 9.51 27.99
N LEU A 21 7.03 9.68 26.68
CA LEU A 21 5.87 10.31 26.03
C LEU A 21 4.63 9.42 26.06
N ILE A 22 4.79 8.10 25.99
CA ILE A 22 3.68 7.13 25.99
C ILE A 22 3.17 6.88 27.41
N GLY A 23 4.05 6.91 28.42
CA GLY A 23 3.70 6.60 29.82
C GLY A 23 2.60 7.46 30.41
N ASN A 24 2.42 8.69 29.94
CA ASN A 24 1.39 9.64 30.39
C ASN A 24 0.31 9.91 29.34
N ALA A 25 0.30 9.18 28.20
CA ALA A 25 -0.68 9.38 27.15
C ALA A 25 -2.06 8.88 27.58
N PRO A 26 -3.13 9.67 27.39
CA PRO A 26 -4.49 9.22 27.64
C PRO A 26 -4.82 7.98 26.83
N TYR A 27 -5.47 7.01 27.50
CA TYR A 27 -5.89 5.75 26.88
C TYR A 27 -7.39 5.83 26.56
N ILE A 28 -7.73 5.73 25.28
CA ILE A 28 -9.10 5.88 24.76
C ILE A 28 -9.58 4.49 24.31
N THR A 29 -10.54 3.94 25.03
CA THR A 29 -11.13 2.60 24.77
C THR A 29 -12.50 2.66 24.11
N ASP A 30 -13.20 3.80 24.20
CA ASP A 30 -14.51 4.01 23.62
C ASP A 30 -14.45 4.52 22.17
N GLY A 31 -13.24 4.80 21.67
CA GLY A 31 -12.99 5.35 20.35
C GLY A 31 -13.51 6.78 20.13
N LYS A 32 -13.89 7.49 21.18
CA LYS A 32 -14.47 8.83 21.06
C LYS A 32 -13.40 9.91 21.10
N ILE A 33 -13.63 10.95 20.32
CA ILE A 33 -12.77 12.13 20.29
C ILE A 33 -13.01 12.98 21.53
N ASN A 34 -11.95 13.35 22.24
CA ASN A 34 -12.02 14.27 23.36
C ASN A 34 -11.26 15.57 23.02
N PRO A 35 -11.94 16.73 22.93
CA PRO A 35 -11.30 18.01 22.62
C PRO A 35 -10.15 18.39 23.58
N ALA A 36 -10.17 17.91 24.83
CA ALA A 36 -9.10 18.16 25.81
C ALA A 36 -7.75 17.49 25.41
N TYR A 37 -7.77 16.58 24.44
CA TYR A 37 -6.59 15.89 23.94
C TYR A 37 -6.09 16.42 22.60
N GLU A 38 -6.63 17.53 22.12
CA GLU A 38 -6.18 18.18 20.90
C GLU A 38 -4.68 18.47 20.93
N GLY A 39 -3.95 18.02 19.92
CA GLY A 39 -2.49 18.15 19.80
C GLY A 39 -1.67 17.25 20.71
N LYS A 40 -2.30 16.44 21.58
CA LYS A 40 -1.62 15.51 22.48
C LYS A 40 -1.44 14.13 21.87
N VAL A 41 -0.43 13.42 22.35
CA VAL A 41 -0.29 11.98 22.09
C VAL A 41 -1.40 11.24 22.84
N VAL A 42 -2.10 10.36 22.16
CA VAL A 42 -3.13 9.50 22.72
C VAL A 42 -2.88 8.04 22.31
N ILE A 43 -3.40 7.13 23.11
CA ILE A 43 -3.44 5.70 22.82
C ILE A 43 -4.90 5.34 22.54
N VAL A 44 -5.20 4.91 21.33
CA VAL A 44 -6.54 4.51 20.90
C VAL A 44 -6.58 3.01 20.71
N ALA A 45 -7.42 2.32 21.48
CA ALA A 45 -7.69 0.91 21.29
C ALA A 45 -9.09 0.76 20.66
N GLY A 46 -9.14 -0.02 19.58
CA GLY A 46 -10.42 -0.23 18.90
C GLY A 46 -10.30 -1.10 17.66
N LYS A 47 -11.47 -1.43 17.11
CA LYS A 47 -11.58 -2.17 15.85
C LYS A 47 -11.36 -1.23 14.68
N LEU A 48 -10.54 -1.67 13.75
CA LEU A 48 -10.33 -0.94 12.50
C LEU A 48 -11.47 -1.22 11.52
N LYS A 49 -11.98 -0.16 10.93
CA LYS A 49 -13.03 -0.23 9.91
C LYS A 49 -12.58 0.54 8.66
N THR A 50 -12.64 -0.12 7.51
CA THR A 50 -12.43 0.52 6.22
C THR A 50 -13.71 1.21 5.79
N GLU A 51 -13.74 2.55 5.78
CA GLU A 51 -14.89 3.32 5.28
C GLU A 51 -14.87 3.48 3.76
N LYS A 52 -13.66 3.64 3.21
CA LYS A 52 -13.45 3.73 1.77
C LYS A 52 -12.23 2.89 1.41
N PRO A 53 -12.36 1.97 0.46
CA PRO A 53 -11.22 1.23 -0.05
C PRO A 53 -10.25 2.16 -0.80
N ALA A 54 -9.03 1.70 -0.96
CA ALA A 54 -8.05 2.38 -1.81
C ALA A 54 -8.39 2.18 -3.29
N VAL A 55 -8.22 3.22 -4.10
CA VAL A 55 -8.52 3.21 -5.54
C VAL A 55 -7.31 3.74 -6.31
N ASP A 56 -6.95 3.04 -7.36
CA ASP A 56 -6.06 3.53 -8.41
C ASP A 56 -6.92 4.11 -9.53
N GLU A 57 -7.19 5.40 -9.42
CA GLU A 57 -8.06 6.12 -10.38
C GLU A 57 -7.43 6.18 -11.77
N GLU A 58 -6.09 6.19 -11.87
CA GLU A 58 -5.38 6.28 -13.13
C GLU A 58 -5.60 5.02 -14.01
N LEU A 59 -5.67 3.85 -13.39
CA LEU A 59 -5.91 2.58 -14.08
C LEU A 59 -7.36 2.08 -13.94
N GLY A 60 -8.18 2.76 -13.15
CA GLY A 60 -9.57 2.37 -12.88
C GLY A 60 -9.68 1.10 -12.03
N ILE A 61 -8.70 0.84 -11.15
CA ILE A 61 -8.62 -0.39 -10.37
C ILE A 61 -8.89 -0.10 -8.89
N SER A 62 -9.79 -0.88 -8.30
CA SER A 62 -10.09 -0.83 -6.86
C SER A 62 -10.07 -2.23 -6.27
N PHE A 63 -9.71 -2.32 -5.00
CA PHE A 63 -9.72 -3.57 -4.23
C PHE A 63 -10.43 -3.31 -2.90
N ASP A 64 -10.99 -4.36 -2.34
CA ASP A 64 -11.49 -4.34 -0.97
C ASP A 64 -10.29 -4.38 0.02
N SER A 65 -9.58 -3.27 0.05
CA SER A 65 -8.41 -3.06 0.91
C SER A 65 -8.18 -1.57 1.13
N PRO A 66 -7.86 -1.16 2.36
CA PRO A 66 -7.58 0.24 2.67
C PRO A 66 -6.23 0.73 2.12
N ILE A 67 -5.35 -0.17 1.73
CA ILE A 67 -4.03 0.19 1.19
C ILE A 67 -3.72 -0.76 0.05
N ILE A 68 -3.41 -0.19 -1.10
CA ILE A 68 -2.91 -0.93 -2.26
C ILE A 68 -1.64 -0.26 -2.79
N ARG A 69 -0.72 -1.07 -3.27
CA ARG A 69 0.49 -0.59 -3.93
C ARG A 69 0.55 -1.13 -5.34
N ARG A 70 0.61 -0.24 -6.30
CA ARG A 70 0.95 -0.55 -7.69
C ARG A 70 2.45 -0.78 -7.81
N ASN A 71 2.83 -1.94 -8.29
CA ASN A 71 4.21 -2.30 -8.61
C ASN A 71 4.34 -2.33 -10.13
N VAL A 72 5.37 -1.69 -10.65
CA VAL A 72 5.63 -1.61 -12.09
C VAL A 72 7.03 -2.10 -12.36
N HIS A 73 7.14 -3.06 -13.26
CA HIS A 73 8.42 -3.60 -13.71
C HIS A 73 8.53 -3.41 -15.22
N VAL A 74 9.74 -3.28 -15.70
CA VAL A 74 10.06 -3.23 -17.12
C VAL A 74 10.91 -4.42 -17.49
N MET A 75 10.68 -4.99 -18.65
CA MET A 75 11.55 -6.00 -19.23
C MET A 75 12.82 -5.33 -19.71
N VAL A 76 13.97 -5.79 -19.21
CA VAL A 76 15.29 -5.28 -19.56
C VAL A 76 16.12 -6.39 -20.19
N GLU A 77 16.60 -6.15 -21.39
CA GLU A 77 17.59 -7.00 -22.03
C GLU A 77 19.01 -6.56 -21.67
N LYS A 78 19.83 -7.53 -21.25
CA LYS A 78 21.25 -7.33 -20.96
C LYS A 78 22.07 -8.37 -21.73
N GLY A 79 23.19 -7.93 -22.31
CA GLY A 79 24.06 -8.78 -23.11
C GLY A 79 23.99 -8.48 -24.60
N SER A 80 24.64 -9.31 -25.41
CA SER A 80 24.69 -9.20 -26.88
C SER A 80 24.75 -10.55 -27.54
N GLY A 81 24.31 -10.65 -28.79
CA GLY A 81 24.32 -11.88 -29.58
C GLY A 81 23.55 -13.02 -28.92
N SER A 82 24.14 -14.19 -28.78
CA SER A 82 23.54 -15.38 -28.17
C SER A 82 23.43 -15.31 -26.63
N ASN A 83 24.01 -14.29 -25.98
CA ASN A 83 24.08 -14.16 -24.53
C ASN A 83 23.08 -13.09 -23.99
N ILE A 84 21.99 -12.89 -24.69
CA ILE A 84 20.93 -11.96 -24.21
C ILE A 84 20.19 -12.59 -23.04
N LYS A 85 20.17 -11.88 -21.90
CA LYS A 85 19.36 -12.21 -20.74
C LYS A 85 18.23 -11.18 -20.60
N ARG A 86 17.01 -11.65 -20.33
CA ARG A 86 15.83 -10.83 -20.09
C ARG A 86 15.40 -10.97 -18.66
N ASN A 87 15.23 -9.84 -17.97
CA ASN A 87 14.78 -9.81 -16.59
C ASN A 87 13.75 -8.69 -16.37
N TRP A 88 12.77 -8.96 -15.52
CA TRP A 88 11.87 -7.93 -15.01
C TRP A 88 12.57 -7.13 -13.90
N GLU A 89 12.73 -5.84 -14.11
CA GLU A 89 13.33 -4.94 -13.14
C GLU A 89 12.31 -3.87 -12.71
N SER A 90 12.30 -3.52 -11.41
CA SER A 90 11.40 -2.49 -10.92
C SER A 90 11.72 -1.13 -11.54
N THR A 91 10.72 -0.41 -12.03
CA THR A 91 10.90 0.94 -12.59
C THR A 91 11.33 1.97 -11.54
N SER A 92 11.18 1.68 -10.25
CA SER A 92 11.69 2.50 -9.15
C SER A 92 13.17 2.26 -8.83
N ALA A 93 13.81 1.26 -9.42
CA ALA A 93 15.22 0.98 -9.17
C ALA A 93 16.11 2.10 -9.74
N SER A 94 17.13 2.48 -8.97
CA SER A 94 18.03 3.59 -9.34
C SER A 94 18.87 3.31 -10.59
N ASN A 95 19.17 2.04 -10.84
CA ASN A 95 20.01 1.58 -11.94
C ASN A 95 19.27 1.32 -13.26
N ILE A 96 17.96 1.58 -13.32
CA ILE A 96 17.20 1.44 -14.55
C ILE A 96 17.63 2.50 -15.56
N PRO A 97 17.99 2.13 -16.80
CA PRO A 97 18.33 3.07 -17.85
C PRO A 97 17.20 4.07 -18.14
N GLN A 98 17.56 5.31 -18.42
CA GLN A 98 16.59 6.41 -18.63
C GLN A 98 15.59 6.14 -19.77
N LYS A 99 15.98 5.36 -20.79
CA LYS A 99 15.08 4.97 -21.89
C LYS A 99 13.82 4.25 -21.42
N TYR A 100 13.91 3.51 -20.30
CA TYR A 100 12.77 2.79 -19.69
C TYR A 100 11.98 3.61 -18.67
N LYS A 101 12.44 4.81 -18.33
CA LYS A 101 11.74 5.72 -17.41
C LYS A 101 10.77 6.66 -18.14
N ARG A 102 10.71 6.56 -19.46
CA ARG A 102 9.78 7.34 -20.26
C ARG A 102 8.40 6.74 -20.16
N ASP A 103 7.54 7.38 -19.39
CA ASP A 103 6.10 7.19 -19.47
C ASP A 103 5.45 5.89 -18.90
N PRO A 104 6.10 5.03 -18.07
CA PRO A 104 5.37 3.97 -17.38
C PRO A 104 4.47 4.56 -16.29
N PRO A 105 3.39 3.87 -15.90
CA PRO A 105 2.68 4.20 -14.68
C PRO A 105 3.66 4.20 -13.50
N PRO A 106 3.61 5.18 -12.59
CA PRO A 106 4.54 5.21 -11.47
C PRO A 106 4.27 4.07 -10.47
N VAL A 107 5.31 3.62 -9.77
CA VAL A 107 5.16 2.81 -8.56
C VAL A 107 4.62 3.71 -7.47
N ILE A 108 3.44 3.41 -6.96
CA ILE A 108 2.73 4.28 -6.01
C ILE A 108 1.87 3.49 -5.04
N THR A 109 1.68 4.02 -3.83
CA THR A 109 0.76 3.47 -2.84
C THR A 109 -0.46 4.38 -2.71
N PHE A 110 -1.63 3.77 -2.82
CA PHE A 110 -2.93 4.43 -2.64
C PHE A 110 -3.48 4.08 -1.26
N TYR A 111 -4.14 5.05 -0.66
CA TYR A 111 -4.72 4.93 0.68
C TYR A 111 -6.21 5.24 0.61
N GLY A 112 -6.99 4.35 1.19
CA GLY A 112 -8.40 4.57 1.48
C GLY A 112 -8.60 5.32 2.79
N VAL A 113 -9.79 5.21 3.34
CA VAL A 113 -10.16 5.80 4.63
C VAL A 113 -10.40 4.69 5.64
N VAL A 114 -9.61 4.68 6.71
CA VAL A 114 -9.73 3.73 7.83
C VAL A 114 -10.03 4.50 9.11
N LYS A 115 -10.92 3.96 9.93
CA LYS A 115 -11.26 4.49 11.24
C LYS A 115 -10.96 3.50 12.37
N ALA A 116 -10.66 4.07 13.54
CA ALA A 116 -10.70 3.42 14.83
C ALA A 116 -11.67 4.20 15.72
N GLY A 117 -12.91 3.73 15.89
CA GLY A 117 -13.99 4.54 16.44
C GLY A 117 -14.25 5.78 15.60
N ASP A 118 -14.24 6.96 16.24
CA ASP A 118 -14.42 8.26 15.55
C ASP A 118 -13.12 8.78 14.89
N PHE A 119 -11.98 8.16 15.19
CA PHE A 119 -10.69 8.59 14.65
C PHE A 119 -10.44 8.10 13.24
N VAL A 120 -10.24 9.02 12.33
CA VAL A 120 -9.72 8.74 10.97
C VAL A 120 -8.21 8.59 11.06
N LEU A 121 -7.68 7.47 10.58
CA LEU A 121 -6.25 7.24 10.55
C LEU A 121 -5.58 8.08 9.47
N ASP A 122 -4.56 8.83 9.86
CA ASP A 122 -3.73 9.59 8.93
C ASP A 122 -2.81 8.65 8.13
N LYS A 123 -2.38 9.10 6.95
CA LYS A 123 -1.46 8.36 6.08
C LYS A 123 -0.23 7.85 6.81
N THR A 124 0.35 8.63 7.71
CA THR A 124 1.54 8.25 8.49
C THR A 124 1.33 7.02 9.39
N LEU A 125 0.09 6.81 9.85
CA LEU A 125 -0.29 5.57 10.54
C LEU A 125 -0.56 4.43 9.56
N LEU A 126 -1.25 4.71 8.46
CA LEU A 126 -1.56 3.71 7.44
C LEU A 126 -0.29 3.13 6.80
N GLU A 127 0.75 3.93 6.62
CA GLU A 127 2.05 3.48 6.10
C GLU A 127 2.68 2.37 6.94
N LYS A 128 2.37 2.29 8.24
CA LYS A 128 2.85 1.22 9.12
C LYS A 128 2.17 -0.13 8.87
N PHE A 129 1.04 -0.12 8.16
CA PHE A 129 0.32 -1.32 7.74
C PHE A 129 0.54 -1.65 6.27
N ALA A 130 1.59 -1.07 5.67
CA ALA A 130 1.84 -1.16 4.25
C ALA A 130 1.95 -2.60 3.75
N ALA A 131 1.53 -2.73 2.54
CA ALA A 131 1.12 -3.92 1.84
C ALA A 131 2.25 -4.91 1.56
N GLY A 132 1.95 -6.19 1.79
CA GLY A 132 2.83 -7.30 1.44
C GLY A 132 2.10 -8.46 0.77
N VAL A 133 0.76 -8.42 0.69
CA VAL A 133 -0.04 -9.51 0.13
C VAL A 133 -0.24 -9.27 -1.36
N ASN A 134 0.27 -10.17 -2.19
CA ASN A 134 0.06 -10.12 -3.64
C ASN A 134 -1.42 -10.28 -3.98
N VAL A 135 -1.91 -9.42 -4.85
CA VAL A 135 -3.25 -9.55 -5.43
C VAL A 135 -3.16 -10.46 -6.64
N LYS A 136 -3.91 -11.55 -6.63
CA LYS A 136 -3.94 -12.53 -7.73
C LYS A 136 -5.10 -12.29 -8.70
N GLU A 137 -6.17 -11.67 -8.23
CA GLU A 137 -7.36 -11.39 -9.04
C GLU A 137 -7.42 -9.90 -9.35
N LEU A 138 -7.16 -9.54 -10.59
CA LEU A 138 -7.29 -8.18 -11.10
C LEU A 138 -8.53 -8.07 -11.99
N PRO A 139 -9.16 -6.87 -12.06
CA PRO A 139 -10.20 -6.61 -13.05
C PRO A 139 -9.70 -6.91 -14.46
N GLN A 140 -10.53 -7.56 -15.28
CA GLN A 140 -10.14 -7.93 -16.64
C GLN A 140 -9.90 -6.72 -17.56
N GLN A 141 -10.50 -5.58 -17.24
CA GLN A 141 -10.38 -4.37 -18.04
C GLN A 141 -9.67 -3.27 -17.23
N ALA A 142 -8.52 -2.85 -17.73
CA ALA A 142 -7.79 -1.71 -17.25
C ALA A 142 -7.14 -0.98 -18.42
N SER A 143 -6.89 0.31 -18.27
CA SER A 143 -6.20 1.10 -19.30
C SER A 143 -5.27 2.11 -18.65
N TYR A 144 -4.18 2.42 -19.33
CA TYR A 144 -3.27 3.48 -18.96
C TYR A 144 -3.17 4.50 -20.09
N LYS A 145 -3.45 5.77 -19.82
CA LYS A 145 -3.46 6.84 -20.85
C LYS A 145 -4.24 6.46 -22.12
N LYS A 146 -5.42 5.84 -21.94
CA LYS A 146 -6.29 5.34 -23.00
C LYS A 146 -5.74 4.12 -23.77
N THR A 147 -4.60 3.58 -23.39
CA THR A 147 -4.08 2.33 -23.94
C THR A 147 -4.61 1.17 -23.13
N PRO A 148 -5.36 0.22 -23.71
CA PRO A 148 -5.80 -0.98 -23.00
C PRO A 148 -4.60 -1.78 -22.49
N LEU A 149 -4.71 -2.32 -21.26
CA LEU A 149 -3.71 -3.22 -20.72
C LEU A 149 -4.10 -4.66 -21.05
N TYR A 150 -3.12 -5.45 -21.44
CA TYR A 150 -3.32 -6.89 -21.57
C TYR A 150 -3.35 -7.54 -20.19
N HIS A 151 -4.38 -8.32 -19.92
CA HIS A 151 -4.59 -9.01 -18.65
C HIS A 151 -4.23 -10.50 -18.74
N GLU A 152 -3.34 -10.94 -17.86
CA GLU A 152 -3.02 -12.36 -17.67
C GLU A 152 -3.79 -12.89 -16.46
N THR A 153 -4.78 -13.74 -16.70
CA THR A 153 -5.77 -14.17 -15.70
C THR A 153 -5.17 -15.00 -14.55
N GLU A 154 -4.11 -15.76 -14.80
CA GLU A 154 -3.55 -16.68 -13.80
C GLU A 154 -2.58 -16.01 -12.81
N SER A 155 -1.95 -14.91 -13.20
CA SER A 155 -0.90 -14.27 -12.41
C SER A 155 -1.31 -12.98 -11.72
N GLY A 156 -2.49 -12.42 -12.04
CA GLY A 156 -2.91 -11.10 -11.55
C GLY A 156 -1.97 -10.00 -12.03
N ILE A 157 -1.56 -10.04 -13.29
CA ILE A 157 -0.63 -9.09 -13.90
C ILE A 157 -1.28 -8.46 -15.13
N HIS A 158 -1.16 -7.13 -15.24
CA HIS A 158 -1.46 -6.41 -16.46
C HIS A 158 -0.16 -6.06 -17.19
N TYR A 159 -0.19 -6.18 -18.51
CA TYR A 159 0.95 -5.80 -19.36
C TYR A 159 0.61 -4.59 -20.20
N LEU A 160 1.52 -3.62 -20.23
CA LEU A 160 1.51 -2.50 -21.17
C LEU A 160 2.56 -2.78 -22.25
N THR A 161 2.09 -3.00 -23.46
CA THR A 161 2.92 -3.31 -24.62
C THR A 161 2.37 -2.60 -25.85
N ASN A 162 3.23 -2.29 -26.80
CA ASN A 162 2.85 -1.68 -28.08
C ASN A 162 2.44 -2.70 -29.15
N ARG A 163 2.25 -3.97 -28.74
CA ARG A 163 1.95 -5.09 -29.64
C ARG A 163 0.51 -5.56 -29.48
N GLU A 164 0.01 -6.17 -30.54
CA GLU A 164 -1.27 -6.91 -30.50
C GLU A 164 -1.22 -7.99 -29.43
N PRO A 165 -2.22 -8.08 -28.54
CA PRO A 165 -2.24 -9.06 -27.43
C PRO A 165 -2.06 -10.50 -27.88
N ASN A 166 -2.55 -10.86 -29.06
CA ASN A 166 -2.49 -12.21 -29.61
C ASN A 166 -1.07 -12.66 -30.03
N LEU A 167 -0.10 -11.73 -30.03
CA LEU A 167 1.28 -12.00 -30.40
C LEU A 167 2.24 -12.04 -29.19
N ILE A 168 1.72 -11.99 -27.96
CA ILE A 168 2.53 -11.96 -26.74
C ILE A 168 2.88 -13.39 -26.33
N PHE A 169 3.70 -14.07 -27.09
CA PHE A 169 4.31 -15.34 -26.68
C PHE A 169 5.63 -15.13 -25.91
N SER A 170 6.20 -13.92 -25.95
CA SER A 170 7.41 -13.57 -25.21
C SER A 170 7.43 -12.07 -24.94
N HIS A 171 7.86 -11.69 -23.73
CA HIS A 171 8.05 -10.29 -23.38
C HIS A 171 9.32 -9.75 -24.05
N LEU A 172 9.24 -8.53 -24.57
CA LEU A 172 10.35 -7.85 -25.22
C LEU A 172 10.91 -6.73 -24.35
N ASP A 173 12.11 -6.29 -24.69
CA ASP A 173 12.77 -5.13 -24.09
C ASP A 173 11.84 -3.91 -24.12
N GLY A 174 11.59 -3.33 -22.95
CA GLY A 174 10.69 -2.18 -22.79
C GLY A 174 9.21 -2.50 -22.55
N ASP A 175 8.78 -3.76 -22.54
CA ASP A 175 7.44 -4.13 -22.08
C ASP A 175 7.32 -3.86 -20.57
N TYR A 176 6.16 -3.37 -20.12
CA TYR A 176 5.90 -3.16 -18.70
C TYR A 176 4.91 -4.18 -18.18
N ARG A 177 5.11 -4.63 -16.95
CA ARG A 177 4.13 -5.39 -16.18
C ARG A 177 3.71 -4.62 -14.94
N ILE A 178 2.42 -4.66 -14.66
CA ILE A 178 1.80 -3.97 -13.54
C ILE A 178 1.14 -5.01 -12.65
N SER A 179 1.50 -5.00 -11.38
CA SER A 179 0.93 -5.88 -10.36
C SER A 179 0.60 -5.07 -9.11
N TYR A 180 -0.22 -5.65 -8.23
CA TYR A 180 -0.61 -4.99 -6.99
C TYR A 180 -0.28 -5.84 -5.79
N THR A 181 0.05 -5.15 -4.71
CA THR A 181 0.04 -5.70 -3.37
C THR A 181 -0.97 -4.94 -2.53
N LYS A 182 -1.62 -5.63 -1.60
CA LYS A 182 -2.60 -5.05 -0.69
C LYS A 182 -2.16 -5.21 0.76
N SER A 183 -2.72 -4.39 1.64
CA SER A 183 -2.53 -4.52 3.07
C SER A 183 -3.05 -5.86 3.59
N SER A 184 -2.39 -6.38 4.62
CA SER A 184 -2.90 -7.50 5.43
C SER A 184 -3.86 -7.06 6.52
N LEU A 185 -4.26 -5.78 6.54
CA LEU A 185 -5.28 -5.29 7.47
C LEU A 185 -6.60 -5.99 7.18
N GLU A 186 -7.11 -6.68 8.21
CA GLU A 186 -8.43 -7.30 8.19
C GLU A 186 -9.46 -6.34 8.79
N GLU A 187 -10.66 -6.36 8.25
CA GLU A 187 -11.77 -5.60 8.79
C GLU A 187 -12.12 -6.09 10.19
N ASN A 188 -12.48 -5.17 11.08
CA ASN A 188 -12.78 -5.43 12.49
C ASN A 188 -11.61 -5.96 13.34
N GLN A 189 -10.39 -5.92 12.84
CA GLN A 189 -9.22 -6.28 13.62
C GLN A 189 -9.02 -5.29 14.77
N GLU A 190 -8.91 -5.79 15.99
CA GLU A 190 -8.57 -4.95 17.15
C GLU A 190 -7.10 -4.53 17.10
N LYS A 191 -6.86 -3.23 17.23
CA LYS A 191 -5.53 -2.64 17.26
C LYS A 191 -5.43 -1.58 18.35
N THR A 192 -4.26 -1.48 18.93
CA THR A 192 -3.87 -0.36 19.78
C THR A 192 -2.95 0.55 18.98
N LEU A 193 -3.38 1.78 18.80
CA LEU A 193 -2.72 2.79 17.99
C LEU A 193 -2.20 3.91 18.87
N VAL A 194 -1.00 4.37 18.58
CA VAL A 194 -0.41 5.55 19.24
C VAL A 194 -0.25 6.64 18.21
N GLY A 195 -0.80 7.80 18.50
CA GLY A 195 -0.73 8.94 17.59
C GLY A 195 -1.08 10.25 18.26
N VAL A 196 -0.96 11.33 17.52
CA VAL A 196 -1.37 12.67 17.95
C VAL A 196 -2.79 12.93 17.48
N GLN A 197 -3.69 13.31 18.40
CA GLN A 197 -5.02 13.73 18.03
C GLN A 197 -4.96 15.10 17.33
N LYS A 198 -5.57 15.20 16.16
CA LYS A 198 -5.76 16.42 15.37
C LYS A 198 -7.19 16.47 14.86
N GLY A 199 -8.09 17.13 15.60
CA GLY A 199 -9.52 17.05 15.36
C GLY A 199 -9.99 15.60 15.43
N ASN A 200 -10.59 15.12 14.34
CA ASN A 200 -11.00 13.71 14.19
C ASN A 200 -9.91 12.80 13.56
N ARG A 201 -8.69 13.29 13.43
CA ARG A 201 -7.59 12.49 12.84
C ARG A 201 -6.65 12.00 13.92
N LEU A 202 -6.19 10.77 13.76
CA LEU A 202 -5.09 10.20 14.51
C LEU A 202 -3.86 10.16 13.61
N ARG A 203 -2.86 10.98 13.92
CA ARG A 203 -1.64 11.13 13.13
C ARG A 203 -0.50 10.34 13.76
N GLY A 204 0.20 9.53 12.99
CA GLY A 204 1.45 8.91 13.40
C GLY A 204 2.55 9.94 13.64
N LYS A 205 3.43 9.63 14.56
CA LYS A 205 4.62 10.41 14.85
C LYS A 205 5.81 9.88 14.10
#